data_12c2d357f8a7c23108d8ae81c8bd4cee
#
_entry.id   12c2d357f8a7c23108d8ae81c8bd4cee
#
_cell.length_a   1.000
_cell.length_b   1.000
_cell.length_c   1.000
_cell.angle_alpha   90.00
_cell.angle_beta   90.00
_cell.angle_gamma   90.00
#
_symmetry.space_group_name_H-M   'P 1'
#
loop_
_entity.id
_entity.type
_entity.pdbx_description
1 polymer ?
#
loop_
_entity_poly.entity_id
_entity_poly.type
_entity_poly.pdbx_seq_one_letter_code
_entity_poly.pdbx_strand_id
1 'polypeptide(L)'
;MTAKIVLVEHHDEPHDDLACAFLGRKGFSLEWRRPFAGDVLEPPGPDTAGVIVLGGAANVDQMDQFGYLLDEARWRWMEACLRREIPLLGLCLGGQLLAHILGAQVAPHAEGIEEFGLYPVHALSDGTDFVPENFHAVQFHSRGFDIPNGAQALAHGALFPNQAFRYGKRAIGIQFHPECTLPILHRWQALANAPWDKPGAQTRDEQDRLAAQHLAATHRWFEQFLDTFFDLPALDAF
;
A
#
# COMPACT_ATOMS: atom_id res chain seq x y z
N MET A 1 -15.50 -18.67 14.49
CA MET A 1 -14.05 -18.52 14.21
C MET A 1 -13.82 -17.05 13.95
N THR A 2 -12.81 -16.46 14.55
CA THR A 2 -12.47 -15.03 14.32
C THR A 2 -12.00 -14.89 12.88
N ALA A 3 -12.58 -13.96 12.15
CA ALA A 3 -12.16 -13.65 10.80
C ALA A 3 -10.73 -13.10 10.82
N LYS A 4 -9.91 -13.46 9.84
CA LYS A 4 -8.51 -13.04 9.81
C LYS A 4 -8.20 -12.16 8.60
N ILE A 5 -7.29 -11.22 8.80
CA ILE A 5 -6.63 -10.48 7.74
C ILE A 5 -5.21 -11.00 7.60
N VAL A 6 -4.83 -11.35 6.39
CA VAL A 6 -3.46 -11.76 6.06
C VAL A 6 -2.66 -10.53 5.65
N LEU A 7 -1.51 -10.32 6.28
CA LEU A 7 -0.57 -9.24 5.95
C LEU A 7 0.69 -9.85 5.37
N VAL A 8 1.07 -9.41 4.17
CA VAL A 8 2.32 -9.82 3.51
C VAL A 8 3.32 -8.69 3.63
N GLU A 9 4.41 -8.93 4.33
CA GLU A 9 5.50 -7.96 4.49
C GLU A 9 6.77 -8.39 3.73
N HIS A 10 7.59 -7.41 3.35
CA HIS A 10 8.73 -7.60 2.46
C HIS A 10 10.08 -7.28 3.10
N HIS A 11 10.09 -6.85 4.33
CA HIS A 11 11.25 -6.59 5.17
C HIS A 11 10.83 -6.62 6.63
N ASP A 12 11.80 -6.72 7.54
CA ASP A 12 11.54 -6.79 8.97
C ASP A 12 11.27 -5.39 9.52
N GLU A 13 10.05 -5.14 9.98
CA GLU A 13 9.60 -3.87 10.55
C GLU A 13 8.78 -4.12 11.82
N PRO A 14 8.77 -3.20 12.79
CA PRO A 14 7.78 -3.24 13.85
C PRO A 14 6.36 -3.14 13.28
N HIS A 15 5.45 -3.97 13.76
CA HIS A 15 4.04 -3.97 13.32
C HIS A 15 3.25 -2.83 13.99
N ASP A 16 3.76 -1.61 13.90
CA ASP A 16 3.21 -0.39 14.52
C ASP A 16 2.54 0.56 13.52
N ASP A 17 2.25 0.04 12.32
CA ASP A 17 1.48 0.75 11.29
C ASP A 17 -0.01 0.89 11.65
N LEU A 18 -0.66 1.85 11.00
CA LEU A 18 -2.06 2.16 11.29
C LEU A 18 -3.02 1.03 10.92
N ALA A 19 -2.75 0.25 9.86
CA ALA A 19 -3.62 -0.85 9.44
C ALA A 19 -3.65 -1.94 10.53
N CYS A 20 -2.49 -2.33 11.03
CA CYS A 20 -2.36 -3.30 12.11
C CYS A 20 -3.08 -2.84 13.39
N ALA A 21 -2.84 -1.60 13.79
CA ALA A 21 -3.46 -1.03 14.99
C ALA A 21 -5.00 -0.97 14.85
N PHE A 22 -5.50 -0.54 13.70
CA PHE A 22 -6.93 -0.40 13.45
C PHE A 22 -7.63 -1.76 13.37
N LEU A 23 -7.14 -2.69 12.54
CA LEU A 23 -7.75 -4.00 12.35
C LEU A 23 -7.71 -4.84 13.64
N GLY A 24 -6.63 -4.72 14.42
CA GLY A 24 -6.56 -5.32 15.75
C GLY A 24 -7.64 -4.80 16.70
N ARG A 25 -7.88 -3.48 16.73
CA ARG A 25 -8.99 -2.89 17.51
C ARG A 25 -10.37 -3.35 17.04
N LYS A 26 -10.53 -3.65 15.74
CA LYS A 26 -11.77 -4.21 15.17
C LYS A 26 -11.96 -5.72 15.46
N GLY A 27 -11.01 -6.35 16.15
CA GLY A 27 -11.10 -7.75 16.59
C GLY A 27 -10.70 -8.78 15.55
N PHE A 28 -10.02 -8.36 14.45
CA PHE A 28 -9.47 -9.30 13.49
C PHE A 28 -8.23 -10.00 14.05
N SER A 29 -8.07 -11.28 13.70
CA SER A 29 -6.79 -11.96 13.84
C SER A 29 -5.88 -11.55 12.69
N LEU A 30 -4.68 -11.06 12.99
CA LEU A 30 -3.69 -10.68 12.00
C LEU A 30 -2.73 -11.84 11.77
N GLU A 31 -2.67 -12.34 10.54
CA GLU A 31 -1.78 -13.41 10.13
C GLU A 31 -0.69 -12.85 9.22
N TRP A 32 0.55 -12.90 9.69
CA TRP A 32 1.71 -12.40 8.96
C TRP A 32 2.30 -13.45 8.04
N ARG A 33 2.71 -13.03 6.86
CA ARG A 33 3.46 -13.80 5.87
C ARG A 33 4.70 -13.00 5.45
N ARG A 34 5.85 -13.62 5.55
CA ARG A 34 7.17 -13.02 5.31
C ARG A 34 7.95 -13.79 4.25
N PRO A 35 7.62 -13.61 2.94
CA PRO A 35 8.29 -14.34 1.86
C PRO A 35 9.80 -14.11 1.84
N PHE A 36 10.24 -12.91 2.19
CA PHE A 36 11.68 -12.59 2.30
C PHE A 36 12.40 -13.44 3.37
N ALA A 37 11.68 -13.95 4.36
CA ALA A 37 12.19 -14.85 5.41
C ALA A 37 11.91 -16.34 5.11
N GLY A 38 11.34 -16.65 3.93
CA GLY A 38 11.08 -18.01 3.47
C GLY A 38 9.67 -18.53 3.68
N ASP A 39 8.73 -17.70 4.11
CA ASP A 39 7.33 -18.11 4.21
C ASP A 39 6.75 -18.40 2.82
N VAL A 40 6.02 -19.50 2.70
CA VAL A 40 5.28 -19.84 1.49
C VAL A 40 3.90 -19.21 1.54
N LEU A 41 3.51 -18.55 0.44
CA LEU A 41 2.19 -17.93 0.29
C LEU A 41 1.16 -18.96 -0.20
N GLU A 42 0.53 -19.64 0.74
CA GLU A 42 -0.60 -20.54 0.45
C GLU A 42 -1.83 -19.74 0.04
N PRO A 43 -2.69 -20.27 -0.86
CA PRO A 43 -3.97 -19.64 -1.17
C PRO A 43 -4.80 -19.35 0.10
N PRO A 44 -5.46 -18.20 0.20
CA PRO A 44 -6.18 -17.81 1.41
C PRO A 44 -7.22 -18.84 1.83
N GLY A 45 -7.29 -19.13 3.12
CA GLY A 45 -8.25 -20.07 3.71
C GLY A 45 -9.70 -19.51 3.70
N PRO A 46 -10.69 -20.31 4.09
CA PRO A 46 -12.10 -19.89 4.14
C PRO A 46 -12.40 -18.87 5.24
N ASP A 47 -11.50 -18.73 6.23
CA ASP A 47 -11.58 -17.78 7.34
C ASP A 47 -10.87 -16.45 7.02
N THR A 48 -10.30 -16.29 5.81
CA THR A 48 -9.65 -15.06 5.38
C THR A 48 -10.68 -14.04 4.95
N ALA A 49 -10.83 -12.96 5.73
CA ALA A 49 -11.72 -11.85 5.44
C ALA A 49 -11.09 -10.84 4.45
N GLY A 50 -9.78 -10.82 4.35
CA GLY A 50 -9.06 -9.95 3.42
C GLY A 50 -7.55 -10.08 3.53
N VAL A 51 -6.88 -9.34 2.66
CA VAL A 51 -5.44 -9.39 2.49
C VAL A 51 -4.89 -7.99 2.31
N ILE A 52 -3.77 -7.68 2.96
CA ILE A 52 -2.97 -6.49 2.71
C ILE A 52 -1.56 -6.93 2.29
N VAL A 53 -1.11 -6.48 1.13
CA VAL A 53 0.26 -6.65 0.66
C VAL A 53 0.98 -5.32 0.87
N LEU A 54 1.89 -5.30 1.81
CA LEU A 54 2.57 -4.08 2.27
C LEU A 54 3.68 -3.65 1.31
N GLY A 55 4.24 -2.48 1.59
CA GLY A 55 5.40 -1.93 0.93
C GLY A 55 6.68 -2.74 1.15
N GLY A 56 7.79 -2.27 0.60
CA GLY A 56 9.11 -2.85 0.76
C GLY A 56 10.16 -2.23 -0.13
N ALA A 57 11.42 -2.47 0.18
CA ALA A 57 12.56 -1.90 -0.54
C ALA A 57 12.89 -2.59 -1.88
N ALA A 58 12.24 -3.71 -2.18
CA ALA A 58 12.44 -4.42 -3.44
C ALA A 58 11.73 -3.73 -4.61
N ASN A 59 12.21 -3.99 -5.82
CA ASN A 59 11.67 -3.40 -7.04
C ASN A 59 11.08 -4.47 -7.96
N VAL A 60 9.86 -4.26 -8.44
CA VAL A 60 9.16 -5.18 -9.34
C VAL A 60 9.88 -5.33 -10.69
N ASP A 61 10.46 -4.25 -11.21
CA ASP A 61 11.24 -4.25 -12.45
C ASP A 61 12.63 -4.94 -12.31
N GLN A 62 13.00 -5.34 -11.11
CA GLN A 62 14.28 -5.98 -10.76
C GLN A 62 14.08 -7.28 -9.97
N MET A 63 12.99 -8.02 -10.22
CA MET A 63 12.64 -9.22 -9.47
C MET A 63 13.73 -10.32 -9.50
N ASP A 64 14.55 -10.36 -10.54
CA ASP A 64 15.70 -11.27 -10.63
C ASP A 64 16.73 -11.06 -9.52
N GLN A 65 16.76 -9.87 -8.93
CA GLN A 65 17.61 -9.52 -7.78
C GLN A 65 16.95 -9.87 -6.43
N PHE A 66 15.65 -10.11 -6.43
CA PHE A 66 14.84 -10.40 -5.24
C PHE A 66 14.07 -11.71 -5.42
N GLY A 67 14.77 -12.83 -5.25
CA GLY A 67 14.23 -14.17 -5.54
C GLY A 67 12.87 -14.46 -4.92
N TYR A 68 12.57 -13.90 -3.75
CA TYR A 68 11.27 -14.05 -3.11
C TYR A 68 10.12 -13.36 -3.87
N LEU A 69 10.39 -12.35 -4.69
CA LEU A 69 9.39 -11.73 -5.55
C LEU A 69 9.04 -12.60 -6.75
N LEU A 70 9.94 -13.49 -7.16
CA LEU A 70 9.73 -14.47 -8.23
C LEU A 70 8.98 -15.71 -7.75
N ASP A 71 8.70 -15.80 -6.45
CA ASP A 71 8.01 -16.95 -5.90
C ASP A 71 6.65 -17.15 -6.59
N GLU A 72 6.53 -18.28 -7.30
CA GLU A 72 5.32 -18.64 -8.04
C GLU A 72 4.09 -18.72 -7.11
N ALA A 73 4.29 -19.11 -5.84
CA ALA A 73 3.21 -19.16 -4.86
C ALA A 73 2.60 -17.78 -4.59
N ARG A 74 3.40 -16.70 -4.63
CA ARG A 74 2.91 -15.31 -4.48
C ARG A 74 1.99 -14.91 -5.62
N TRP A 75 2.38 -15.17 -6.86
CA TRP A 75 1.55 -14.87 -8.03
C TRP A 75 0.24 -15.63 -7.98
N ARG A 76 0.30 -16.93 -7.73
CA ARG A 76 -0.87 -17.79 -7.57
C ARG A 76 -1.76 -17.36 -6.43
N TRP A 77 -1.16 -16.85 -5.37
CA TRP A 77 -1.87 -16.41 -4.19
C TRP A 77 -2.68 -15.13 -4.45
N MET A 78 -2.10 -14.09 -5.05
CA MET A 78 -2.83 -12.88 -5.47
C MET A 78 -3.90 -13.20 -6.51
N GLU A 79 -3.58 -13.99 -7.52
CA GLU A 79 -4.57 -14.46 -8.49
C GLU A 79 -5.72 -15.25 -7.84
N ALA A 80 -5.44 -16.04 -6.81
CA ALA A 80 -6.47 -16.74 -6.06
C ALA A 80 -7.39 -15.77 -5.31
N CYS A 81 -6.85 -14.68 -4.73
CA CYS A 81 -7.64 -13.61 -4.14
C CYS A 81 -8.56 -12.97 -5.18
N LEU A 82 -8.02 -12.62 -6.36
CA LEU A 82 -8.80 -12.00 -7.44
C LEU A 82 -9.93 -12.90 -7.92
N ARG A 83 -9.65 -14.18 -8.20
CA ARG A 83 -10.66 -15.15 -8.66
C ARG A 83 -11.76 -15.41 -7.62
N ARG A 84 -11.43 -15.34 -6.35
CA ARG A 84 -12.35 -15.60 -5.23
C ARG A 84 -13.00 -14.33 -4.68
N GLU A 85 -12.72 -13.19 -5.29
CA GLU A 85 -13.20 -11.87 -4.85
C GLU A 85 -12.88 -11.57 -3.37
N ILE A 86 -11.75 -12.08 -2.86
CA ILE A 86 -11.27 -11.75 -1.52
C ILE A 86 -10.73 -10.31 -1.55
N PRO A 87 -11.13 -9.45 -0.60
CA PRO A 87 -10.58 -8.09 -0.51
C PRO A 87 -9.06 -8.11 -0.50
N LEU A 88 -8.43 -7.47 -1.50
CA LEU A 88 -6.99 -7.43 -1.71
C LEU A 88 -6.53 -5.98 -1.83
N LEU A 89 -5.79 -5.52 -0.85
CA LEU A 89 -5.19 -4.19 -0.80
C LEU A 89 -3.69 -4.31 -0.99
N GLY A 90 -3.15 -3.67 -2.04
CA GLY A 90 -1.71 -3.52 -2.24
C GLY A 90 -1.26 -2.09 -1.90
N LEU A 91 -0.26 -1.94 -1.04
CA LEU A 91 0.34 -0.66 -0.66
C LEU A 91 1.76 -0.57 -1.19
N CYS A 92 2.10 0.50 -1.89
CA CYS A 92 3.39 0.78 -2.53
C CYS A 92 3.89 -0.42 -3.35
N LEU A 93 4.89 -1.17 -2.90
CA LEU A 93 5.35 -2.39 -3.57
C LEU A 93 4.19 -3.39 -3.79
N GLY A 94 3.29 -3.55 -2.82
CA GLY A 94 2.11 -4.40 -2.97
C GLY A 94 1.17 -3.93 -4.08
N GLY A 95 0.98 -2.63 -4.23
CA GLY A 95 0.23 -2.01 -5.34
C GLY A 95 0.91 -2.22 -6.69
N GLN A 96 2.23 -2.07 -6.72
CA GLN A 96 3.06 -2.33 -7.91
C GLN A 96 3.02 -3.82 -8.32
N LEU A 97 3.12 -4.74 -7.36
CA LEU A 97 2.98 -6.18 -7.60
C LEU A 97 1.60 -6.51 -8.18
N LEU A 98 0.53 -5.95 -7.62
CA LEU A 98 -0.82 -6.13 -8.12
C LEU A 98 -0.96 -5.59 -9.55
N ALA A 99 -0.44 -4.40 -9.84
CA ALA A 99 -0.43 -3.83 -11.18
C ALA A 99 0.31 -4.73 -12.18
N HIS A 100 1.48 -5.23 -11.80
CA HIS A 100 2.29 -6.10 -12.63
C HIS A 100 1.62 -7.44 -12.95
N ILE A 101 1.02 -8.13 -11.96
CA ILE A 101 0.29 -9.39 -12.22
C ILE A 101 -0.95 -9.20 -13.11
N LEU A 102 -1.49 -7.99 -13.13
CA LEU A 102 -2.56 -7.59 -14.04
C LEU A 102 -2.05 -7.16 -15.42
N GLY A 103 -0.74 -7.26 -15.66
CA GLY A 103 -0.09 -7.00 -16.96
C GLY A 103 0.29 -5.54 -17.19
N ALA A 104 0.23 -4.68 -16.17
CA ALA A 104 0.69 -3.31 -16.27
C ALA A 104 2.22 -3.18 -16.08
N GLN A 105 2.80 -2.15 -16.67
CA GLN A 105 4.22 -1.84 -16.49
C GLN A 105 4.44 -1.20 -15.11
N VAL A 106 5.53 -1.60 -14.47
CA VAL A 106 6.09 -0.93 -13.28
C VAL A 106 7.50 -0.49 -13.65
N ALA A 107 7.81 0.80 -13.49
CA ALA A 107 9.07 1.35 -13.93
C ALA A 107 9.52 2.53 -13.06
N PRO A 108 10.84 2.84 -13.02
CA PRO A 108 11.33 4.07 -12.41
C PRO A 108 10.87 5.29 -13.22
N HIS A 109 10.84 6.45 -12.56
CA HIS A 109 10.58 7.72 -13.24
C HIS A 109 11.69 8.00 -14.27
N ALA A 110 11.31 8.45 -15.49
CA ALA A 110 12.24 8.66 -16.59
C ALA A 110 13.36 9.68 -16.27
N GLU A 111 13.07 10.66 -15.42
CA GLU A 111 14.01 11.68 -14.96
C GLU A 111 14.69 11.33 -13.62
N GLY A 112 14.54 10.10 -13.13
CA GLY A 112 15.13 9.65 -11.87
C GLY A 112 14.51 10.32 -10.63
N ILE A 113 13.28 10.83 -10.75
CA ILE A 113 12.54 11.41 -9.63
C ILE A 113 12.15 10.30 -8.64
N GLU A 114 12.27 10.60 -7.35
CA GLU A 114 11.79 9.77 -6.25
C GLU A 114 10.87 10.59 -5.35
N GLU A 115 9.71 10.09 -5.02
CA GLU A 115 8.88 10.70 -3.98
C GLU A 115 9.34 10.19 -2.61
N PHE A 116 9.82 11.11 -1.79
CA PHE A 116 10.19 10.87 -0.40
C PHE A 116 9.70 12.03 0.46
N GLY A 117 8.59 11.84 1.15
CA GLY A 117 7.92 12.88 1.94
C GLY A 117 6.40 12.78 1.93
N LEU A 118 5.71 13.91 2.06
CA LEU A 118 4.25 14.00 2.00
C LEU A 118 3.83 14.82 0.77
N TYR A 119 3.09 14.21 -0.13
CA TYR A 119 2.69 14.81 -1.41
C TYR A 119 1.17 14.88 -1.54
N PRO A 120 0.66 15.91 -2.24
CA PRO A 120 -0.75 15.99 -2.60
C PRO A 120 -1.15 14.80 -3.48
N VAL A 121 -2.25 14.16 -3.14
CA VAL A 121 -2.90 13.14 -3.96
C VAL A 121 -4.33 13.58 -4.21
N HIS A 122 -4.76 13.49 -5.46
CA HIS A 122 -6.06 13.99 -5.90
C HIS A 122 -6.92 12.84 -6.43
N ALA A 123 -8.21 12.85 -6.07
CA ALA A 123 -9.17 11.94 -6.69
C ALA A 123 -9.36 12.27 -8.17
N LEU A 124 -9.62 11.26 -9.00
CA LEU A 124 -10.00 11.46 -10.39
C LEU A 124 -11.49 11.78 -10.52
N SER A 125 -11.82 12.65 -11.48
CA SER A 125 -13.13 13.29 -11.63
C SER A 125 -14.26 12.40 -12.16
N ASP A 126 -14.04 11.15 -12.46
CA ASP A 126 -15.04 10.22 -13.00
C ASP A 126 -15.95 9.58 -11.95
N GLY A 127 -16.20 10.31 -10.85
CA GLY A 127 -17.26 10.00 -9.87
C GLY A 127 -16.80 9.22 -8.65
N THR A 128 -15.51 9.18 -8.37
CA THR A 128 -15.01 8.53 -7.14
C THR A 128 -14.38 9.56 -6.22
N ASP A 129 -15.05 9.87 -5.11
CA ASP A 129 -14.45 10.61 -3.98
C ASP A 129 -13.46 9.68 -3.23
N PHE A 130 -12.48 9.09 -3.95
CA PHE A 130 -11.57 8.11 -3.37
C PHE A 130 -10.74 8.70 -2.25
N VAL A 131 -10.20 9.91 -2.46
CA VAL A 131 -9.54 10.70 -1.42
C VAL A 131 -10.20 12.06 -1.30
N PRO A 132 -10.24 12.68 -0.10
CA PRO A 132 -10.85 14.00 0.08
C PRO A 132 -10.03 15.10 -0.60
N GLU A 133 -10.62 16.29 -0.74
CA GLU A 133 -9.89 17.50 -1.15
C GLU A 133 -8.72 17.78 -0.19
N ASN A 134 -7.62 18.30 -0.74
CA ASN A 134 -6.39 18.63 0.00
C ASN A 134 -5.76 17.43 0.74
N PHE A 135 -5.99 16.21 0.24
CA PHE A 135 -5.38 15.01 0.79
C PHE A 135 -3.88 14.99 0.51
N HIS A 136 -3.09 14.69 1.54
CA HIS A 136 -1.65 14.48 1.43
C HIS A 136 -1.32 13.11 2.01
N ALA A 137 -0.47 12.36 1.34
CA ALA A 137 -0.05 11.05 1.79
C ALA A 137 1.47 10.93 1.84
N VAL A 138 1.95 10.09 2.73
CA VAL A 138 3.37 9.74 2.80
C VAL A 138 3.72 8.91 1.57
N GLN A 139 4.84 9.25 0.96
CA GLN A 139 5.41 8.57 -0.19
C GLN A 139 6.86 8.19 0.11
N PHE A 140 7.26 7.00 -0.30
CA PHE A 140 8.64 6.57 -0.27
C PHE A 140 8.86 5.55 -1.39
N HIS A 141 9.01 6.03 -2.61
CA HIS A 141 9.20 5.17 -3.78
C HIS A 141 9.93 5.88 -4.91
N SER A 142 10.55 5.07 -5.77
CA SER A 142 11.24 5.49 -6.99
C SER A 142 10.60 4.88 -8.25
N ARG A 143 9.61 4.00 -8.08
CA ARG A 143 8.85 3.34 -9.15
C ARG A 143 7.38 3.72 -9.05
N GLY A 144 6.76 3.84 -10.24
CA GLY A 144 5.32 3.93 -10.38
C GLY A 144 4.79 2.78 -11.23
N PHE A 145 3.48 2.68 -11.33
CA PHE A 145 2.80 1.68 -12.16
C PHE A 145 1.87 2.36 -13.17
N ASP A 146 1.70 1.70 -14.31
CA ASP A 146 0.61 2.02 -15.23
C ASP A 146 -0.71 1.45 -14.71
N ILE A 147 -1.84 2.04 -15.12
CA ILE A 147 -3.16 1.50 -14.78
C ILE A 147 -3.40 0.21 -15.56
N PRO A 148 -3.64 -0.94 -14.89
CA PRO A 148 -3.90 -2.19 -15.58
C PRO A 148 -5.13 -2.14 -16.49
N ASN A 149 -5.11 -2.91 -17.59
CA ASN A 149 -6.26 -3.05 -18.47
C ASN A 149 -7.49 -3.54 -17.70
N GLY A 150 -8.61 -2.84 -17.84
CA GLY A 150 -9.86 -3.14 -17.13
C GLY A 150 -9.90 -2.65 -15.68
N ALA A 151 -8.84 -2.01 -15.20
CA ALA A 151 -8.85 -1.33 -13.92
C ALA A 151 -9.37 0.12 -14.07
N GLN A 152 -9.97 0.62 -13.01
CA GLN A 152 -10.38 2.02 -12.87
C GLN A 152 -9.27 2.77 -12.13
N ALA A 153 -8.76 3.86 -12.71
CA ALA A 153 -7.90 4.79 -12.01
C ALA A 153 -8.72 5.54 -10.93
N LEU A 154 -8.18 5.68 -9.73
CA LEU A 154 -8.86 6.28 -8.58
C LEU A 154 -8.25 7.62 -8.15
N ALA A 155 -6.94 7.72 -8.21
CA ALA A 155 -6.22 8.89 -7.73
C ALA A 155 -4.96 9.18 -8.56
N HIS A 156 -4.56 10.45 -8.59
CA HIS A 156 -3.36 10.90 -9.30
C HIS A 156 -2.49 11.82 -8.44
N GLY A 157 -1.20 11.90 -8.79
CA GLY A 157 -0.20 12.80 -8.24
C GLY A 157 0.50 13.61 -9.31
N ALA A 158 1.31 14.59 -8.89
CA ALA A 158 2.02 15.47 -9.82
C ALA A 158 3.30 14.83 -10.38
N LEU A 159 4.08 14.14 -9.56
CA LEU A 159 5.36 13.53 -9.96
C LEU A 159 5.14 12.12 -10.53
N PHE A 160 4.33 11.32 -9.87
CA PHE A 160 3.90 10.02 -10.36
C PHE A 160 2.38 10.08 -10.62
N PRO A 161 1.96 10.00 -11.90
CA PRO A 161 0.56 10.29 -12.26
C PRO A 161 -0.44 9.27 -11.73
N ASN A 162 -0.05 8.02 -11.56
CA ASN A 162 -0.95 6.95 -11.11
C ASN A 162 -0.71 6.65 -9.63
N GLN A 163 -1.64 7.04 -8.77
CA GLN A 163 -1.51 6.91 -7.32
C GLN A 163 -2.40 5.83 -6.72
N ALA A 164 -3.50 5.48 -7.38
CA ALA A 164 -4.36 4.37 -6.97
C ALA A 164 -5.21 3.86 -8.14
N PHE A 165 -5.52 2.57 -8.11
CA PHE A 165 -6.46 1.94 -9.02
C PHE A 165 -7.31 0.87 -8.33
N ARG A 166 -8.47 0.56 -8.92
CA ARG A 166 -9.35 -0.56 -8.55
C ARG A 166 -9.46 -1.55 -9.72
N TYR A 167 -9.31 -2.82 -9.41
CA TYR A 167 -9.57 -3.89 -10.35
C TYR A 167 -10.69 -4.79 -9.85
N GLY A 168 -11.74 -4.93 -10.65
CA GLY A 168 -12.97 -5.59 -10.20
C GLY A 168 -13.60 -4.88 -9.00
N LYS A 169 -14.20 -5.65 -8.09
CA LYS A 169 -14.93 -5.10 -6.94
C LYS A 169 -14.07 -4.95 -5.69
N ARG A 170 -13.06 -5.83 -5.52
CA ARG A 170 -12.40 -6.04 -4.23
C ARG A 170 -10.86 -6.03 -4.29
N ALA A 171 -10.26 -5.54 -5.38
CA ALA A 171 -8.82 -5.36 -5.45
C ALA A 171 -8.47 -3.89 -5.67
N ILE A 172 -7.61 -3.35 -4.81
CA ILE A 172 -7.15 -1.96 -4.88
C ILE A 172 -5.63 -1.93 -4.74
N GLY A 173 -4.96 -1.26 -5.67
CA GLY A 173 -3.55 -0.91 -5.58
C GLY A 173 -3.38 0.57 -5.26
N ILE A 174 -2.56 0.89 -4.28
CA ILE A 174 -2.23 2.24 -3.81
C ILE A 174 -0.72 2.42 -3.86
N GLN A 175 -0.25 3.55 -4.40
CA GLN A 175 1.18 3.85 -4.47
C GLN A 175 1.72 4.44 -3.17
N PHE A 176 0.93 5.26 -2.51
CA PHE A 176 1.29 5.96 -1.27
C PHE A 176 1.12 5.07 -0.01
N HIS A 177 1.59 5.58 1.13
CA HIS A 177 1.61 4.90 2.41
C HIS A 177 0.62 5.53 3.41
N PRO A 178 -0.68 5.22 3.33
CA PRO A 178 -1.66 5.76 4.27
C PRO A 178 -1.56 5.12 5.67
N GLU A 179 -0.88 3.96 5.75
CA GLU A 179 -0.60 3.24 6.98
C GLU A 179 0.55 3.83 7.79
N CYS A 180 1.36 4.72 7.15
CA CYS A 180 2.54 5.30 7.76
C CYS A 180 2.18 6.18 8.97
N THR A 181 2.71 5.84 10.14
CA THR A 181 2.61 6.64 11.37
C THR A 181 3.80 7.58 11.50
N LEU A 182 3.72 8.57 12.41
CA LEU A 182 4.86 9.46 12.66
C LEU A 182 6.14 8.72 13.10
N PRO A 183 6.09 7.70 13.97
CA PRO A 183 7.26 6.87 14.27
C PRO A 183 7.84 6.17 13.03
N ILE A 184 7.00 5.67 12.11
CA ILE A 184 7.47 5.06 10.87
C ILE A 184 8.16 6.11 9.98
N LEU A 185 7.55 7.27 9.79
CA LEU A 185 8.15 8.35 9.01
C LEU A 185 9.55 8.72 9.55
N HIS A 186 9.68 8.87 10.87
CA HIS A 186 10.97 9.19 11.49
C HIS A 186 12.00 8.05 11.33
N ARG A 187 11.58 6.77 11.35
CA ARG A 187 12.48 5.65 11.04
C ARG A 187 12.99 5.73 9.61
N TRP A 188 12.09 5.98 8.64
CA TRP A 188 12.48 6.11 7.23
C TRP A 188 13.41 7.29 6.99
N GLN A 189 13.16 8.42 7.64
CA GLN A 189 14.06 9.58 7.63
C GLN A 189 15.44 9.30 8.22
N ALA A 190 15.57 8.32 9.11
CA ALA A 190 16.82 7.93 9.75
C ALA A 190 17.60 6.85 9.00
N LEU A 191 17.05 6.30 7.90
CA LEU A 191 17.75 5.32 7.08
C LEU A 191 19.02 5.91 6.48
N ALA A 192 20.13 5.16 6.53
CA ALA A 192 21.41 5.58 5.97
C ALA A 192 21.36 5.82 4.44
N ASN A 193 20.44 5.15 3.77
CA ASN A 193 20.22 5.25 2.33
C ASN A 193 18.92 6.01 1.98
N ALA A 194 18.39 6.81 2.91
CA ALA A 194 17.23 7.67 2.60
C ALA A 194 17.60 8.63 1.44
N PRO A 195 16.70 8.80 0.45
CA PRO A 195 17.04 9.44 -0.83
C PRO A 195 16.98 10.98 -0.75
N TRP A 196 17.65 11.58 0.24
CA TRP A 196 17.65 13.03 0.47
C TRP A 196 18.19 13.87 -0.67
N ASP A 197 19.07 13.29 -1.50
CA ASP A 197 19.73 13.92 -2.64
C ASP A 197 18.99 13.72 -3.97
N LYS A 198 17.88 13.00 -3.96
CA LYS A 198 17.13 12.68 -5.18
C LYS A 198 16.20 13.81 -5.61
N PRO A 199 16.06 14.03 -6.93
CA PRO A 199 15.02 14.90 -7.45
C PRO A 199 13.64 14.43 -6.95
N GLY A 200 12.85 15.37 -6.46
CA GLY A 200 11.53 15.06 -5.92
C GLY A 200 11.49 14.86 -4.41
N ALA A 201 12.61 14.48 -3.75
CA ALA A 201 12.62 14.34 -2.28
C ALA A 201 12.42 15.69 -1.57
N GLN A 202 11.54 15.70 -0.57
CA GLN A 202 11.35 16.85 0.31
C GLN A 202 12.41 16.87 1.41
N THR A 203 12.74 18.06 1.92
CA THR A 203 13.62 18.17 3.09
C THR A 203 12.94 17.60 4.35
N ARG A 204 13.75 17.23 5.36
CA ARG A 204 13.23 16.75 6.65
C ARG A 204 12.25 17.75 7.26
N ASP A 205 12.63 19.03 7.34
CA ASP A 205 11.80 20.08 7.95
C ASP A 205 10.46 20.23 7.21
N GLU A 206 10.45 20.06 5.90
CA GLU A 206 9.23 20.09 5.11
C GLU A 206 8.35 18.87 5.36
N GLN A 207 8.95 17.68 5.41
CA GLN A 207 8.23 16.45 5.77
C GLN A 207 7.58 16.54 7.15
N ASP A 208 8.33 16.99 8.17
CA ASP A 208 7.84 17.12 9.54
C ASP A 208 6.71 18.16 9.63
N ARG A 209 6.85 19.29 8.94
CA ARG A 209 5.81 20.32 8.85
C ARG A 209 4.52 19.79 8.20
N LEU A 210 4.64 19.09 7.08
CA LEU A 210 3.50 18.53 6.37
C LEU A 210 2.86 17.38 7.15
N ALA A 211 3.65 16.54 7.83
CA ALA A 211 3.15 15.49 8.70
C ALA A 211 2.29 16.07 9.83
N ALA A 212 2.76 17.14 10.49
CA ALA A 212 2.00 17.83 11.53
C ALA A 212 0.67 18.39 11.01
N GLN A 213 0.59 18.78 9.75
CA GLN A 213 -0.62 19.36 9.15
C GLN A 213 -1.60 18.32 8.61
N HIS A 214 -1.13 17.22 8.02
CA HIS A 214 -1.95 16.35 7.18
C HIS A 214 -2.09 14.92 7.69
N LEU A 215 -1.11 14.38 8.43
CA LEU A 215 -1.07 12.95 8.77
C LEU A 215 -2.34 12.49 9.53
N ALA A 216 -2.85 13.31 10.43
CA ALA A 216 -4.07 12.97 11.17
C ALA A 216 -5.32 12.87 10.27
N ALA A 217 -5.39 13.65 9.19
CA ALA A 217 -6.49 13.57 8.21
C ALA A 217 -6.36 12.32 7.35
N THR A 218 -5.13 12.00 6.92
CA THR A 218 -4.81 10.78 6.18
C THR A 218 -5.16 9.54 6.98
N HIS A 219 -4.83 9.50 8.26
CA HIS A 219 -5.16 8.39 9.15
C HIS A 219 -6.67 8.18 9.29
N ARG A 220 -7.44 9.27 9.51
CA ARG A 220 -8.92 9.15 9.57
C ARG A 220 -9.51 8.62 8.29
N TRP A 221 -9.03 9.10 7.13
CA TRP A 221 -9.46 8.59 5.84
C TRP A 221 -9.14 7.10 5.70
N PHE A 222 -7.92 6.69 6.07
CA PHE A 222 -7.50 5.30 5.91
C PHE A 222 -8.27 4.34 6.82
N GLU A 223 -8.54 4.72 8.07
CA GLU A 223 -9.39 3.93 8.95
C GLU A 223 -10.80 3.75 8.39
N GLN A 224 -11.41 4.82 7.87
CA GLN A 224 -12.72 4.76 7.21
C GLN A 224 -12.68 3.91 5.93
N PHE A 225 -11.60 4.04 5.15
CA PHE A 225 -11.38 3.23 3.98
C PHE A 225 -11.30 1.74 4.33
N LEU A 226 -10.49 1.36 5.33
CA LEU A 226 -10.36 -0.03 5.78
C LEU A 226 -11.69 -0.59 6.29
N ASP A 227 -12.45 0.22 7.04
CA ASP A 227 -13.78 -0.15 7.55
C ASP A 227 -14.74 -0.55 6.42
N THR A 228 -14.79 0.27 5.39
CA THR A 228 -15.63 0.03 4.21
C THR A 228 -15.08 -1.09 3.32
N PHE A 229 -13.77 -1.10 3.11
CA PHE A 229 -13.12 -2.02 2.16
C PHE A 229 -13.21 -3.47 2.60
N PHE A 230 -13.07 -3.73 3.91
CA PHE A 230 -13.18 -5.07 4.45
C PHE A 230 -14.61 -5.44 4.92
N ASP A 231 -15.63 -4.59 4.69
CA ASP A 231 -16.99 -4.77 5.18
C ASP A 231 -16.99 -5.07 6.70
N LEU A 232 -16.28 -4.25 7.47
CA LEU A 232 -16.10 -4.51 8.89
C LEU A 232 -17.42 -4.34 9.65
N PRO A 233 -17.74 -5.24 10.60
CA PRO A 233 -18.92 -5.06 11.44
C PRO A 233 -18.76 -3.78 12.26
N ALA A 234 -19.86 -3.01 12.41
CA ALA A 234 -19.87 -1.88 13.32
C ALA A 234 -19.42 -2.37 14.71
N LEU A 235 -18.50 -1.62 15.34
CA LEU A 235 -18.18 -1.88 16.74
C LEU A 235 -19.46 -1.61 17.53
N ASP A 236 -20.03 -2.62 18.16
CA ASP A 236 -21.09 -2.40 19.15
C ASP A 236 -20.50 -1.44 20.21
N ALA A 237 -21.11 -0.28 20.33
CA ALA A 237 -20.74 0.69 21.36
C ALA A 237 -21.07 0.07 22.72
N PHE A 238 -20.03 -0.36 23.44
CA PHE A 238 -20.12 -0.74 24.85
C PHE A 238 -20.12 0.50 25.73
#